data_450338e4e666c496342181f10589015e
#
_entry.id   450338e4e666c496342181f10589015e
#
_cell.length_a   1.000
_cell.length_b   1.000
_cell.length_c   1.000
_cell.angle_alpha   90.00
_cell.angle_beta   90.00
_cell.angle_gamma   90.00
#
_symmetry.space_group_name_H-M   'P 1'
#
loop_
_entity.id
_entity.type
_entity.pdbx_description
1 polymer ?
#
loop_
_entity_poly.entity_id
_entity_poly.type
_entity_poly.pdbx_seq_one_letter_code
_entity_poly.pdbx_strand_id
1 'polypeptide(L)'
;CISSPEVFHKIARYDKKIVEIIHYINENLAMDLTIEALSDRFFLSKYHMMRKFKDETGYSMHQYVLEKRVLAARSLILAGEGAAIASMECGFRDYSTFSRAYKKLLGKLPSEG
;
A
#
# COMPACT_ATOMS: atom_id res chain seq x y z
N CYS A 1 4.08 18.85 -19.09
CA CYS A 1 4.20 18.87 -18.62
C CYS A 1 4.39 19.06 -17.57
N ILE A 2 4.24 19.01 -17.26
CA ILE A 2 4.30 19.38 -16.33
C ILE A 2 4.69 18.80 -15.42
N SER A 3 5.11 18.03 -15.56
CA SER A 3 5.57 17.53 -14.75
C SER A 3 5.97 18.11 -13.99
N SER A 4 5.75 17.98 -13.27
CA SER A 4 6.02 18.73 -12.52
C SER A 4 7.27 18.62 -11.88
N PRO A 5 8.10 19.56 -11.92
CA PRO A 5 9.29 19.62 -11.13
C PRO A 5 8.98 19.48 -9.66
N GLU A 6 7.80 19.87 -9.26
CA GLU A 6 7.39 19.74 -7.87
C GLU A 6 7.28 18.31 -7.41
N VAL A 7 6.67 17.46 -8.22
CA VAL A 7 6.52 16.05 -7.87
C VAL A 7 7.88 15.38 -7.82
N PHE A 8 8.72 15.67 -8.79
CA PHE A 8 10.05 15.11 -8.84
C PHE A 8 10.89 15.58 -7.65
N HIS A 9 10.80 16.86 -7.34
CA HIS A 9 11.52 17.42 -6.22
C HIS A 9 11.07 16.80 -4.89
N LYS A 10 9.78 16.58 -4.76
CA LYS A 10 9.21 15.98 -3.57
C LYS A 10 9.73 14.56 -3.35
N ILE A 11 9.83 13.79 -4.42
CA ILE A 11 10.37 12.44 -4.34
C ILE A 11 11.83 12.47 -3.90
N ALA A 12 12.58 13.43 -4.40
CA ALA A 12 13.99 13.56 -4.07
C ALA A 12 14.23 13.90 -2.60
N ARG A 13 13.21 14.41 -1.90
CA ARG A 13 13.34 14.76 -0.49
C ARG A 13 13.14 13.57 0.43
N TYR A 14 12.61 12.47 -0.08
CA TYR A 14 12.41 11.28 0.73
C TYR A 14 13.75 10.60 0.99
N ASP A 15 13.88 10.01 2.16
CA ASP A 15 15.02 9.18 2.47
C ASP A 15 15.09 8.03 1.48
N LYS A 16 16.30 7.69 1.07
CA LYS A 16 16.51 6.63 0.09
C LYS A 16 15.92 5.30 0.57
N LYS A 17 16.05 5.01 1.86
CA LYS A 17 15.46 3.78 2.41
C LYS A 17 13.95 3.78 2.30
N ILE A 18 13.33 4.92 2.54
CA ILE A 18 11.86 5.03 2.43
C ILE A 18 11.43 4.81 1.00
N VAL A 19 12.15 5.36 0.04
CA VAL A 19 11.83 5.14 -1.38
C VAL A 19 11.94 3.65 -1.72
N GLU A 20 12.97 2.97 -1.22
CA GLU A 20 13.13 1.54 -1.45
C GLU A 20 12.00 0.73 -0.84
N ILE A 21 11.57 1.11 0.35
CA ILE A 21 10.47 0.43 1.02
C ILE A 21 9.17 0.60 0.23
N ILE A 22 8.90 1.82 -0.20
CA ILE A 22 7.70 2.09 -1.00
C ILE A 22 7.71 1.26 -2.28
N HIS A 23 8.84 1.23 -2.96
CA HIS A 23 8.98 0.49 -4.20
C HIS A 23 8.76 -1.00 -3.97
N TYR A 24 9.34 -1.53 -2.90
CA TYR A 24 9.18 -2.94 -2.57
C TYR A 24 7.72 -3.27 -2.26
N ILE A 25 7.04 -2.40 -1.51
CA ILE A 25 5.63 -2.61 -1.20
C ILE A 25 4.80 -2.67 -2.47
N ASN A 26 5.02 -1.73 -3.37
CA ASN A 26 4.24 -1.65 -4.59
C ASN A 26 4.43 -2.87 -5.50
N GLU A 27 5.61 -3.47 -5.47
CA GLU A 27 5.90 -4.61 -6.31
C GLU A 27 5.53 -5.95 -5.68
N ASN A 28 5.20 -5.96 -4.40
CA ASN A 28 4.96 -7.21 -3.67
C ASN A 28 3.70 -7.15 -2.82
N LEU A 29 2.64 -6.56 -3.35
CA LEU A 29 1.41 -6.35 -2.57
C LEU A 29 0.79 -7.62 -2.05
N ALA A 30 0.93 -8.74 -2.77
CA ALA A 30 0.36 -10.01 -2.35
C ALA A 30 1.26 -10.78 -1.38
N MET A 31 2.46 -10.27 -1.13
CA MET A 31 3.42 -10.94 -0.26
C MET A 31 3.22 -10.52 1.19
N ASP A 32 4.04 -11.11 2.06
CA ASP A 32 4.01 -10.78 3.48
C ASP A 32 4.65 -9.41 3.69
N LEU A 33 3.82 -8.42 3.99
CA LEU A 33 4.27 -7.05 4.18
C LEU A 33 4.08 -6.61 5.63
N THR A 34 4.27 -7.52 6.57
CA THR A 34 4.23 -7.16 7.98
C THR A 34 5.42 -6.30 8.34
N ILE A 35 5.29 -5.59 9.46
CA ILE A 35 6.38 -4.75 9.95
C ILE A 35 7.63 -5.60 10.20
N GLU A 36 7.43 -6.80 10.75
CA GLU A 36 8.55 -7.71 11.00
C GLU A 36 9.27 -8.09 9.72
N ALA A 37 8.52 -8.48 8.70
CA ALA A 37 9.11 -8.89 7.44
C ALA A 37 9.88 -7.75 6.78
N LEU A 38 9.31 -6.55 6.82
CA LEU A 38 9.96 -5.41 6.20
C LEU A 38 11.20 -4.95 6.97
N SER A 39 11.14 -4.97 8.30
CA SER A 39 12.29 -4.57 9.10
C SER A 39 13.46 -5.53 8.89
N ASP A 40 13.18 -6.82 8.77
CA ASP A 40 14.21 -7.82 8.50
C ASP A 40 14.83 -7.60 7.12
N ARG A 41 13.98 -7.34 6.14
CA ARG A 41 14.47 -7.19 4.77
C ARG A 41 15.35 -5.96 4.60
N PHE A 42 15.01 -4.87 5.25
CA PHE A 42 15.73 -3.60 5.10
C PHE A 42 16.72 -3.34 6.22
N PHE A 43 16.88 -4.29 7.14
CA PHE A 43 17.85 -4.19 8.24
C PHE A 43 17.62 -2.93 9.07
N LEU A 44 16.38 -2.64 9.37
CA LEU A 44 16.01 -1.49 10.19
C LEU A 44 15.24 -1.96 11.40
N SER A 45 15.34 -1.21 12.51
CA SER A 45 14.49 -1.52 13.66
C SER A 45 13.05 -1.18 13.29
N LYS A 46 12.10 -1.96 13.84
CA LYS A 46 10.69 -1.74 13.56
C LYS A 46 10.25 -0.33 13.91
N TYR A 47 10.64 0.12 15.08
CA TYR A 47 10.24 1.44 15.56
C TYR A 47 10.78 2.55 14.67
N HIS A 48 12.06 2.47 14.35
CA HIS A 48 12.70 3.48 13.52
C HIS A 48 12.06 3.53 12.14
N MET A 49 11.83 2.35 11.56
CA MET A 49 11.26 2.25 10.23
C MET A 49 9.85 2.83 10.19
N MET A 50 9.01 2.46 11.15
CA MET A 50 7.64 2.93 11.20
C MET A 50 7.57 4.44 11.39
N ARG A 51 8.38 4.95 12.29
CA ARG A 51 8.38 6.38 12.58
C ARG A 51 8.85 7.18 11.38
N LYS A 52 9.95 6.76 10.77
CA LYS A 52 10.50 7.48 9.64
C LYS A 52 9.56 7.44 8.45
N PHE A 53 8.93 6.30 8.21
CA PHE A 53 7.97 6.18 7.11
C PHE A 53 6.83 7.17 7.30
N LYS A 54 6.27 7.21 8.51
CA LYS A 54 5.16 8.11 8.77
C LYS A 54 5.59 9.58 8.70
N ASP A 55 6.77 9.89 9.20
CA ASP A 55 7.26 11.27 9.17
C ASP A 55 7.45 11.76 7.74
N GLU A 56 7.88 10.90 6.84
CA GLU A 56 8.17 11.32 5.47
C GLU A 56 6.98 11.22 4.54
N THR A 57 6.12 10.22 4.72
CA THR A 57 4.97 10.04 3.82
C THR A 57 3.68 10.59 4.36
N GLY A 58 3.59 10.75 5.68
CA GLY A 58 2.34 11.16 6.31
C GLY A 58 1.40 10.02 6.61
N TYR A 59 1.75 8.80 6.24
CA TYR A 59 0.93 7.61 6.46
C TYR A 59 1.70 6.57 7.25
N SER A 60 0.99 5.83 8.11
CA SER A 60 1.62 4.66 8.73
C SER A 60 1.86 3.61 7.63
N MET A 61 2.86 2.75 7.86
CA MET A 61 3.15 1.70 6.88
C MET A 61 1.95 0.78 6.68
N HIS A 62 1.28 0.43 7.76
CA HIS A 62 0.11 -0.43 7.67
C HIS A 62 -0.98 0.20 6.81
N GLN A 63 -1.25 1.48 7.05
CA GLN A 63 -2.25 2.21 6.29
C GLN A 63 -1.88 2.31 4.82
N TYR A 64 -0.61 2.57 4.54
CA TYR A 64 -0.12 2.67 3.18
C TYR A 64 -0.30 1.36 2.42
N VAL A 65 0.10 0.24 3.04
CA VAL A 65 -0.04 -1.07 2.42
C VAL A 65 -1.50 -1.39 2.16
N LEU A 66 -2.35 -1.13 3.17
CA LEU A 66 -3.78 -1.42 3.04
C LEU A 66 -4.40 -0.62 1.89
N GLU A 67 -4.07 0.66 1.80
CA GLU A 67 -4.60 1.51 0.75
C GLU A 67 -4.16 1.03 -0.64
N LYS A 68 -2.89 0.68 -0.78
CA LYS A 68 -2.39 0.19 -2.06
C LYS A 68 -3.03 -1.12 -2.46
N ARG A 69 -3.27 -2.01 -1.50
CA ARG A 69 -3.94 -3.27 -1.78
C ARG A 69 -5.38 -3.04 -2.23
N VAL A 70 -6.08 -2.11 -1.59
CA VAL A 70 -7.45 -1.79 -1.99
C VAL A 70 -7.50 -1.23 -3.40
N LEU A 71 -6.59 -0.32 -3.71
CA LEU A 71 -6.57 0.27 -5.05
C LEU A 71 -6.22 -0.74 -6.13
N ALA A 72 -5.31 -1.66 -5.83
CA ALA A 72 -4.96 -2.73 -6.77
C ALA A 72 -6.15 -3.65 -7.01
N ALA A 73 -6.86 -4.00 -5.94
CA ALA A 73 -8.04 -4.85 -6.07
C ALA A 73 -9.13 -4.14 -6.86
N ARG A 74 -9.28 -2.84 -6.66
CA ARG A 74 -10.27 -2.07 -7.41
C ARG A 74 -10.01 -2.14 -8.91
N SER A 75 -8.74 -2.04 -9.29
CA SER A 75 -8.36 -2.15 -10.70
C SER A 75 -8.76 -3.50 -11.27
N LEU A 76 -8.57 -4.57 -10.51
CA LEU A 76 -8.95 -5.91 -10.96
C LEU A 76 -10.46 -6.04 -11.08
N ILE A 77 -11.20 -5.48 -10.13
CA ILE A 77 -12.66 -5.51 -10.18
C ILE A 77 -13.16 -4.77 -11.41
N LEU A 78 -12.58 -3.62 -11.70
CA LEU A 78 -12.98 -2.85 -12.88
C LEU A 78 -12.63 -3.58 -14.18
N ALA A 79 -11.64 -4.47 -14.12
CA ALA A 79 -11.27 -5.27 -15.28
C ALA A 79 -12.14 -6.52 -15.44
N GLY A 80 -13.06 -6.77 -14.52
CA GLY A 80 -13.99 -7.88 -14.63
C GLY A 80 -13.77 -9.00 -13.64
N GLU A 81 -12.81 -8.87 -12.73
CA GLU A 81 -12.57 -9.90 -11.72
C GLU A 81 -13.61 -9.86 -10.63
N GLY A 82 -13.91 -11.02 -10.06
CA GLY A 82 -14.78 -11.07 -8.89
C GLY A 82 -14.10 -10.41 -7.70
N ALA A 83 -14.90 -9.75 -6.85
CA ALA A 83 -14.32 -9.02 -5.73
C ALA A 83 -13.55 -9.93 -4.77
N ALA A 84 -14.06 -11.14 -4.51
CA ALA A 84 -13.39 -12.06 -3.61
C ALA A 84 -12.03 -12.49 -4.17
N ILE A 85 -11.98 -12.79 -5.46
CA ILE A 85 -10.75 -13.21 -6.11
C ILE A 85 -9.75 -12.05 -6.13
N ALA A 86 -10.22 -10.86 -6.46
CA ALA A 86 -9.36 -9.68 -6.50
C ALA A 86 -8.74 -9.42 -5.13
N SER A 87 -9.50 -9.56 -4.05
CA SER A 87 -8.98 -9.32 -2.72
C SER A 87 -7.87 -10.31 -2.38
N MET A 88 -8.06 -11.58 -2.74
CA MET A 88 -7.05 -12.59 -2.46
C MET A 88 -5.76 -12.34 -3.24
N GLU A 89 -5.89 -11.94 -4.49
CA GLU A 89 -4.73 -11.67 -5.33
C GLU A 89 -3.94 -10.47 -4.86
N CYS A 90 -4.58 -9.57 -4.13
CA CYS A 90 -3.91 -8.39 -3.62
C CYS A 90 -3.43 -8.54 -2.18
N GLY A 91 -3.51 -9.74 -1.62
CA GLY A 91 -2.89 -10.01 -0.34
C GLY A 91 -3.81 -9.96 0.87
N PHE A 92 -5.11 -9.81 0.67
CA PHE A 92 -6.04 -9.87 1.79
C PHE A 92 -6.31 -11.31 2.18
N ARG A 93 -6.29 -11.58 3.48
CA ARG A 93 -6.52 -12.93 3.96
C ARG A 93 -7.99 -13.30 4.03
N ASP A 94 -8.84 -12.32 4.32
CA ASP A 94 -10.26 -12.58 4.36
C ASP A 94 -11.01 -11.43 3.70
N TYR A 95 -12.18 -11.76 3.19
CA TYR A 95 -12.98 -10.80 2.44
C TYR A 95 -13.54 -9.69 3.33
N SER A 96 -13.81 -10.01 4.60
CA SER A 96 -14.37 -9.01 5.52
C SER A 96 -13.44 -7.82 5.72
N THR A 97 -12.15 -8.11 5.91
CA THR A 97 -11.16 -7.05 6.07
C THR A 97 -11.08 -6.19 4.81
N PHE A 98 -11.07 -6.85 3.65
CA PHE A 98 -11.04 -6.17 2.38
C PHE A 98 -12.27 -5.27 2.19
N SER A 99 -13.45 -5.82 2.46
CA SER A 99 -14.68 -5.10 2.27
C SER A 99 -14.75 -3.84 3.14
N ARG A 100 -14.34 -3.95 4.39
CA ARG A 100 -14.33 -2.80 5.29
C ARG A 100 -13.35 -1.73 4.84
N ALA A 101 -12.15 -2.15 4.43
CA ALA A 101 -11.16 -1.21 3.96
C ALA A 101 -11.60 -0.53 2.68
N TYR A 102 -12.19 -1.29 1.77
CA TYR A 102 -12.68 -0.76 0.51
C TYR A 102 -13.73 0.32 0.76
N LYS A 103 -14.71 0.02 1.63
CA LYS A 103 -15.75 0.98 1.93
C LYS A 103 -15.20 2.23 2.60
N LYS A 104 -14.25 2.06 3.50
CA LYS A 104 -13.66 3.19 4.20
C LYS A 104 -12.91 4.12 3.25
N LEU A 105 -12.18 3.56 2.31
CA LEU A 105 -11.36 4.34 1.39
C LEU A 105 -12.15 4.90 0.21
N LEU A 106 -13.07 4.12 -0.32
CA LEU A 106 -13.75 4.47 -1.57
C LEU A 106 -15.21 4.82 -1.40
N GLY A 107 -15.74 4.65 -0.19
CA GLY A 107 -17.12 5.07 0.11
C GLY A 107 -18.20 4.13 -0.36
N LYS A 108 -17.84 2.97 -0.91
CA LYS A 108 -18.82 1.99 -1.36
C LYS A 108 -18.27 0.58 -1.23
N LEU A 109 -19.16 -0.40 -1.30
CA LEU A 109 -18.76 -1.79 -1.15
C LEU A 109 -18.09 -2.31 -2.42
N PRO A 110 -17.23 -3.32 -2.30
CA PRO A 110 -16.57 -3.89 -3.49
C PRO A 110 -17.57 -4.48 -4.49
N SER A 111 -18.68 -5.02 -4.00
CA SER A 111 -19.68 -5.59 -4.88
C SER A 111 -20.43 -4.53 -5.69
N GLU A 112 -20.33 -3.30 -5.28
CA GLU A 112 -20.96 -2.19 -5.99
C GLU A 112 -20.04 -1.59 -7.06
N GLY A 113 -18.86 -2.10 -7.13
CA GLY A 113 -17.93 -1.64 -8.12
C GLY A 113 -17.04 -0.55 -7.68
#